data_3d399f612e6fc16dffa9113fb5f2ceee
#
_entry.id   3d399f612e6fc16dffa9113fb5f2ceee
#
_cell.length_a   1.000
_cell.length_b   1.000
_cell.length_c   1.000
_cell.angle_alpha   90.00
_cell.angle_beta   90.00
_cell.angle_gamma   90.00
#
_symmetry.space_group_name_H-M   'P 1'
#
loop_
_entity.id
_entity.type
_entity.pdbx_description
1 polymer ?
#
loop_
_entity_poly.entity_id
_entity_poly.type
_entity_poly.pdbx_seq_one_letter_code
_entity_poly.pdbx_strand_id
1 'polypeptide(L)'
;MRLDRFLSMNGFASRSGSKKIINQQRVKVNGKVTTVNDMQITGNDVITVDDVLVENIPYITLILNKPEGYMCSMIDEKYPSVMHLIPETFQKRVRMVGRLDQDTTGLLILTDNGVLNSRLANPKYEVEK
;
A
#
# COMPACT_ATOMS: atom_id res chain seq x y z
N MET A 1 7.68 9.84 -10.85
CA MET A 1 6.55 9.81 -9.87
C MET A 1 6.47 11.15 -9.16
N ARG A 2 5.27 11.62 -8.87
CA ARG A 2 5.07 12.85 -8.09
C ARG A 2 5.44 12.63 -6.62
N LEU A 3 6.00 13.65 -6.00
CA LEU A 3 6.43 13.60 -4.60
C LEU A 3 5.26 13.30 -3.64
N ASP A 4 4.10 13.94 -3.83
CA ASP A 4 2.93 13.72 -2.98
C ASP A 4 2.44 12.27 -3.08
N ARG A 5 2.47 11.70 -4.28
CA ARG A 5 2.12 10.29 -4.48
C ARG A 5 3.12 9.35 -3.80
N PHE A 6 4.41 9.65 -3.91
CA PHE A 6 5.46 8.87 -3.25
C PHE A 6 5.23 8.78 -1.75
N LEU A 7 4.95 9.91 -1.10
CA LEU A 7 4.70 9.94 0.34
C LEU A 7 3.45 9.15 0.73
N SER A 8 2.37 9.27 -0.04
CA SER A 8 1.14 8.54 0.26
C SER A 8 1.29 7.04 0.03
N MET A 9 2.00 6.63 -1.02
CA MET A 9 2.27 5.22 -1.29
C MET A 9 3.13 4.57 -0.21
N ASN A 10 4.01 5.32 0.41
CA ASN A 10 4.90 4.82 1.46
C ASN A 10 4.35 5.06 2.87
N GLY A 11 3.07 5.35 2.98
CA GLY A 11 2.34 5.31 4.23
C GLY A 11 2.47 6.52 5.14
N PHE A 12 3.02 7.64 4.66
CA PHE A 12 3.21 8.82 5.50
C PHE A 12 1.91 9.57 5.78
N ALA A 13 1.01 9.62 4.79
CA ALA A 13 -0.27 10.30 4.94
C ALA A 13 -1.17 9.93 3.76
N SER A 14 -2.41 10.40 3.77
CA SER A 14 -3.24 10.42 2.57
C SER A 14 -2.61 11.35 1.53
N ARG A 15 -3.10 11.31 0.28
CA ARG A 15 -2.57 12.19 -0.77
C ARG A 15 -2.71 13.67 -0.41
N SER A 16 -3.86 14.07 0.15
CA SER A 16 -4.08 15.44 0.62
C SER A 16 -3.23 15.77 1.83
N GLY A 17 -3.06 14.83 2.77
CA GLY A 17 -2.18 14.99 3.92
C GLY A 17 -0.72 15.12 3.50
N SER A 18 -0.29 14.41 2.47
CA SER A 18 1.07 14.53 1.91
C SER A 18 1.34 15.92 1.37
N LYS A 19 0.38 16.52 0.66
CA LYS A 19 0.49 17.90 0.19
C LYS A 19 0.65 18.89 1.34
N LYS A 20 -0.07 18.65 2.43
CA LYS A 20 0.00 19.48 3.64
C LYS A 20 1.39 19.42 4.27
N ILE A 21 1.95 18.22 4.41
CA ILE A 21 3.31 18.00 4.96
C ILE A 21 4.34 18.72 4.10
N ILE A 22 4.22 18.64 2.79
CA ILE A 22 5.13 19.31 1.86
C ILE A 22 5.04 20.83 2.02
N ASN A 23 3.84 21.38 2.09
CA ASN A 23 3.62 22.82 2.28
C ASN A 23 4.14 23.33 3.64
N GLN A 24 4.21 22.45 4.64
CA GLN A 24 4.75 22.77 5.96
C GLN A 24 6.27 22.75 6.00
N GLN A 25 6.95 22.57 4.85
CA GLN A 25 8.41 22.54 4.73
C GLN A 25 9.07 21.39 5.51
N ARG A 26 8.33 20.30 5.71
CA ARG A 26 8.80 19.13 6.47
C ARG A 26 9.50 18.11 5.59
N VAL A 27 9.43 18.26 4.27
CA VAL A 27 9.96 17.30 3.29
C VAL A 27 11.20 17.85 2.63
N LYS A 28 12.26 17.04 2.61
CA LYS A 28 13.50 17.35 1.90
C LYS A 28 13.71 16.33 0.78
N VAL A 29 14.14 16.82 -0.38
CA VAL A 29 14.57 16.00 -1.50
C VAL A 29 16.07 16.25 -1.69
N ASN A 30 16.86 15.20 -1.51
CA ASN A 30 18.33 15.29 -1.58
C ASN A 30 18.90 16.37 -0.65
N GLY A 31 18.33 16.48 0.55
CA GLY A 31 18.77 17.43 1.56
C GLY A 31 18.24 18.86 1.42
N LYS A 32 17.40 19.14 0.42
CA LYS A 32 16.81 20.47 0.20
C LYS A 32 15.32 20.44 0.48
N VAL A 33 14.85 21.40 1.27
CA VAL A 33 13.42 21.58 1.54
C VAL A 33 12.71 21.94 0.23
N THR A 34 11.59 21.26 -0.03
CA THR A 34 10.71 21.57 -1.15
C THR A 34 9.29 21.80 -0.69
N THR A 35 8.59 22.70 -1.39
CA THR A 35 7.16 22.94 -1.22
C THR A 35 6.37 22.58 -2.48
N VAL A 36 7.02 22.01 -3.47
CA VAL A 36 6.42 21.62 -4.75
C VAL A 36 5.89 20.19 -4.63
N ASN A 37 4.57 20.04 -4.43
CA ASN A 37 3.96 18.75 -4.18
C ASN A 37 3.92 17.81 -5.42
N ASP A 38 3.94 18.36 -6.62
CA ASP A 38 3.96 17.62 -7.87
C ASP A 38 5.37 17.47 -8.46
N MET A 39 6.40 17.76 -7.67
CA MET A 39 7.79 17.59 -8.08
C MET A 39 8.03 16.15 -8.53
N GLN A 40 8.66 15.98 -9.71
CA GLN A 40 8.99 14.66 -10.20
C GLN A 40 10.22 14.12 -9.49
N ILE A 41 10.11 12.92 -8.97
CA ILE A 41 11.19 12.21 -8.28
C ILE A 41 11.48 10.88 -8.96
N THR A 42 12.70 10.40 -8.78
CA THR A 42 13.14 9.10 -9.30
C THR A 42 13.56 8.19 -8.14
N GLY A 43 13.83 6.93 -8.43
CA GLY A 43 14.28 5.98 -7.42
C GLY A 43 15.64 6.32 -6.80
N ASN A 44 16.41 7.24 -7.41
CA ASN A 44 17.70 7.67 -6.90
C ASN A 44 17.62 8.88 -5.97
N ASP A 45 16.47 9.53 -5.88
CA ASP A 45 16.28 10.67 -4.99
C ASP A 45 16.12 10.21 -3.54
N VAL A 46 16.79 10.93 -2.64
CA VAL A 46 16.71 10.71 -1.19
C VAL A 46 15.64 11.63 -0.62
N ILE A 47 14.55 11.04 -0.15
CA ILE A 47 13.42 11.77 0.41
C ILE A 47 13.41 11.58 1.92
N THR A 48 13.31 12.68 2.67
CA THR A 48 13.15 12.66 4.12
C THR A 48 11.95 13.48 4.55
N VAL A 49 11.30 13.05 5.62
CA VAL A 49 10.23 13.79 6.30
C VAL A 49 10.66 13.97 7.75
N ASP A 50 10.74 15.21 8.22
CA ASP A 50 11.24 15.52 9.56
C ASP A 50 12.59 14.83 9.84
N ASP A 51 13.45 14.84 8.83
CA ASP A 51 14.81 14.24 8.85
C ASP A 51 14.84 12.71 8.98
N VAL A 52 13.68 12.04 8.79
CA VAL A 52 13.59 10.58 8.76
C VAL A 52 13.51 10.11 7.31
N LEU A 53 14.39 9.18 6.93
CA LEU A 53 14.42 8.63 5.58
C LEU A 53 13.11 7.89 5.25
N VAL A 54 12.54 8.22 4.07
CA VAL A 54 11.39 7.50 3.52
C VAL A 54 11.90 6.43 2.57
N GLU A 55 11.71 5.17 2.93
CA GLU A 55 12.07 4.06 2.06
C GLU A 55 11.10 3.98 0.87
N ASN A 56 11.66 3.80 -0.31
CA ASN A 56 10.85 3.57 -1.51
C ASN A 56 10.54 2.08 -1.63
N ILE A 57 9.28 1.73 -1.38
CA ILE A 57 8.78 0.36 -1.56
C ILE A 57 7.88 0.38 -2.80
N PRO A 58 8.42 0.03 -4.00
CA PRO A 58 7.67 0.18 -5.25
C PRO A 58 6.45 -0.72 -5.33
N TYR A 59 6.54 -1.96 -4.83
CA TYR A 59 5.42 -2.88 -4.74
C TYR A 59 5.42 -3.60 -3.40
N ILE A 60 4.23 -3.85 -2.88
CA ILE A 60 4.03 -4.61 -1.64
C ILE A 60 3.24 -5.85 -1.96
N THR A 61 3.72 -6.99 -1.46
CA THR A 61 2.98 -8.25 -1.48
C THR A 61 3.02 -8.83 -0.08
N LEU A 62 1.84 -9.02 0.49
CA LEU A 62 1.67 -9.59 1.82
C LEU A 62 1.04 -10.97 1.69
N ILE A 63 1.51 -11.88 2.53
CA ILE A 63 0.91 -13.21 2.66
C ILE A 63 0.34 -13.31 4.06
N LEU A 64 -0.97 -13.53 4.12
CA LEU A 64 -1.69 -13.66 5.37
C LEU A 64 -2.19 -15.09 5.52
N ASN A 65 -1.89 -15.71 6.64
CA ASN A 65 -2.57 -16.96 7.03
C ASN A 65 -3.90 -16.55 7.66
N LYS A 66 -4.96 -16.56 6.86
CA LYS A 66 -6.28 -16.08 7.26
C LYS A 66 -6.87 -16.99 8.34
N PRO A 67 -7.19 -16.45 9.53
CA PRO A 67 -7.93 -17.20 10.54
C PRO A 67 -9.42 -17.25 10.20
N GLU A 68 -10.10 -18.17 10.84
CA GLU A 68 -11.55 -18.26 10.79
C GLU A 68 -12.19 -17.04 11.43
N GLY A 69 -13.37 -16.65 10.95
CA GLY A 69 -14.15 -15.54 11.52
C GLY A 69 -13.91 -14.18 10.84
N TYR A 70 -13.06 -14.12 9.82
CA TYR A 70 -12.79 -12.89 9.07
C TYR A 70 -13.23 -13.03 7.62
N MET A 71 -13.82 -11.96 7.09
CA MET A 71 -14.24 -11.91 5.69
C MET A 71 -13.16 -11.35 4.77
N CYS A 72 -13.04 -11.91 3.57
CA CYS A 72 -12.24 -11.35 2.49
C CYS A 72 -12.98 -10.18 1.84
N SER A 73 -13.07 -9.07 2.55
CA SER A 73 -13.67 -7.83 2.06
C SER A 73 -12.83 -6.65 2.51
N MET A 74 -12.99 -5.53 1.83
CA MET A 74 -12.25 -4.30 2.17
C MET A 74 -12.88 -3.55 3.34
N ILE A 75 -14.13 -3.86 3.68
CA ILE A 75 -14.89 -3.23 4.76
C ILE A 75 -15.51 -4.30 5.65
N ASP A 76 -15.83 -3.92 6.88
CA ASP A 76 -16.56 -4.77 7.78
C ASP A 76 -18.02 -4.89 7.32
N GLU A 77 -18.52 -6.10 7.36
CA GLU A 77 -19.91 -6.42 7.05
C GLU A 77 -20.46 -7.30 8.18
N LYS A 78 -20.99 -8.47 7.84
CA LYS A 78 -21.46 -9.45 8.83
C LYS A 78 -20.35 -9.95 9.76
N TYR A 79 -19.12 -10.03 9.23
CA TYR A 79 -17.91 -10.40 9.96
C TYR A 79 -16.84 -9.31 9.77
N PRO A 80 -15.87 -9.22 10.68
CA PRO A 80 -14.79 -8.26 10.52
C PRO A 80 -13.94 -8.58 9.28
N SER A 81 -13.47 -7.53 8.62
CA SER A 81 -12.62 -7.64 7.45
C SER A 81 -11.23 -8.14 7.82
N VAL A 82 -10.63 -8.97 6.94
CA VAL A 82 -9.22 -9.37 7.05
C VAL A 82 -8.28 -8.17 7.07
N MET A 83 -8.71 -7.01 6.60
CA MET A 83 -7.90 -5.80 6.59
C MET A 83 -7.48 -5.36 7.99
N HIS A 84 -8.23 -5.73 9.04
CA HIS A 84 -7.82 -5.48 10.42
C HIS A 84 -6.53 -6.21 10.83
N LEU A 85 -6.19 -7.27 10.13
CA LEU A 85 -5.00 -8.09 10.40
C LEU A 85 -3.75 -7.56 9.69
N ILE A 86 -3.89 -6.51 8.90
CA ILE A 86 -2.83 -5.93 8.08
C ILE A 86 -2.39 -4.62 8.71
N PRO A 87 -1.06 -4.32 8.71
CA PRO A 87 -0.59 -3.04 9.20
C PRO A 87 -1.32 -1.87 8.54
N GLU A 88 -1.77 -0.93 9.33
CA GLU A 88 -2.58 0.21 8.88
C GLU A 88 -1.93 0.97 7.72
N THR A 89 -0.61 1.08 7.75
CA THR A 89 0.20 1.70 6.71
C THR A 89 -0.07 1.13 5.32
N PHE A 90 -0.37 -0.17 5.24
CA PHE A 90 -0.55 -0.87 3.96
C PHE A 90 -2.01 -1.09 3.58
N GLN A 91 -2.96 -0.86 4.48
CA GLN A 91 -4.37 -1.18 4.26
C GLN A 91 -4.97 -0.48 3.03
N LYS A 92 -4.58 0.77 2.77
CA LYS A 92 -5.07 1.54 1.63
C LYS A 92 -4.36 1.21 0.34
N ARG A 93 -3.25 0.50 0.41
CA ARG A 93 -2.36 0.26 -0.70
C ARG A 93 -2.60 -1.08 -1.37
N VAL A 94 -2.90 -2.12 -0.60
CA VAL A 94 -3.02 -3.49 -1.10
C VAL A 94 -4.46 -3.87 -1.42
N ARG A 95 -4.60 -4.87 -2.31
CA ARG A 95 -5.87 -5.51 -2.64
C ARG A 95 -5.70 -7.01 -2.52
N MET A 96 -6.78 -7.69 -2.19
CA MET A 96 -6.77 -9.16 -2.07
C MET A 96 -6.67 -9.80 -3.46
N VAL A 97 -5.87 -10.88 -3.53
CA VAL A 97 -5.82 -11.75 -4.70
C VAL A 97 -6.67 -12.98 -4.38
N GLY A 98 -7.87 -13.03 -4.95
CA GLY A 98 -8.83 -14.08 -4.65
C GLY A 98 -9.52 -13.87 -3.29
N ARG A 99 -10.33 -14.85 -2.91
CA ARG A 99 -11.13 -14.80 -1.68
C ARG A 99 -11.22 -16.18 -1.04
N LEU A 100 -11.34 -16.17 0.30
CA LEU A 100 -11.69 -17.33 1.09
C LEU A 100 -12.95 -17.01 1.88
N ASP A 101 -13.78 -18.02 2.17
CA ASP A 101 -14.97 -17.84 2.98
C ASP A 101 -14.59 -17.50 4.44
N GLN A 102 -15.54 -16.89 5.20
CA GLN A 102 -15.25 -16.45 6.57
C GLN A 102 -14.89 -17.62 7.50
N ASP A 103 -15.39 -18.81 7.23
CA ASP A 103 -15.10 -20.03 8.00
C ASP A 103 -13.91 -20.82 7.46
N THR A 104 -13.26 -20.34 6.40
CA THR A 104 -12.11 -21.01 5.78
C THR A 104 -10.82 -20.38 6.27
N THR A 105 -9.86 -21.23 6.63
CA THR A 105 -8.48 -20.80 6.93
C THR A 105 -7.60 -21.08 5.72
N GLY A 106 -6.49 -20.37 5.61
CA GLY A 106 -5.54 -20.59 4.54
C GLY A 106 -4.78 -19.33 4.15
N LEU A 107 -3.92 -19.49 3.16
CA LEU A 107 -3.08 -18.39 2.67
C LEU A 107 -3.90 -17.44 1.80
N LEU A 108 -3.81 -16.17 2.13
CA LEU A 108 -4.40 -15.07 1.37
C LEU A 108 -3.27 -14.13 0.95
N ILE A 109 -3.24 -13.80 -0.34
CA ILE A 109 -2.24 -12.87 -0.89
C ILE A 109 -2.90 -11.51 -1.05
N LEU A 110 -2.20 -10.47 -0.60
CA LEU A 110 -2.62 -9.08 -0.79
C LEU A 110 -1.46 -8.33 -1.43
N THR A 111 -1.75 -7.59 -2.50
CA THR A 111 -0.70 -6.89 -3.24
C THR A 111 -1.24 -5.60 -3.87
N ASP A 112 -0.35 -4.64 -4.09
CA ASP A 112 -0.62 -3.47 -4.91
C ASP A 112 -0.09 -3.61 -6.34
N ASN A 113 0.52 -4.75 -6.66
CA ASN A 113 0.98 -5.04 -8.02
C ASN A 113 -0.18 -5.54 -8.87
N GLY A 114 -0.78 -4.64 -9.67
CA GLY A 114 -1.93 -4.97 -10.50
C GLY A 114 -1.67 -6.06 -11.54
N VAL A 115 -0.46 -6.14 -12.07
CA VAL A 115 -0.07 -7.18 -13.03
C VAL A 115 -0.05 -8.54 -12.35
N LEU A 116 0.56 -8.64 -11.17
CA LEU A 116 0.60 -9.87 -10.39
C LEU A 116 -0.81 -10.32 -10.00
N ASN A 117 -1.64 -9.39 -9.49
CA ASN A 117 -3.02 -9.68 -9.13
C ASN A 117 -3.82 -10.22 -10.31
N SER A 118 -3.70 -9.57 -11.46
CA SER A 118 -4.40 -9.98 -12.69
C SER A 118 -3.98 -11.38 -13.13
N ARG A 119 -2.69 -11.72 -13.06
CA ARG A 119 -2.19 -13.03 -13.44
C ARG A 119 -2.64 -14.14 -12.48
N LEU A 120 -2.60 -13.87 -11.19
CA LEU A 120 -2.98 -14.86 -10.16
C LEU A 120 -4.49 -15.12 -10.12
N ALA A 121 -5.30 -14.10 -10.37
CA ALA A 121 -6.76 -14.18 -10.28
C ALA A 121 -7.43 -14.58 -11.61
N ASN A 122 -6.79 -14.34 -12.74
CA ASN A 122 -7.39 -14.54 -14.06
C ASN A 122 -7.12 -15.97 -14.55
N PRO A 123 -8.18 -16.78 -14.78
CA PRO A 123 -8.02 -18.18 -15.25
C PRO A 123 -7.34 -18.29 -16.62
N LYS A 124 -7.32 -17.21 -17.40
CA LYS A 124 -6.63 -17.19 -18.70
C LYS A 124 -5.14 -17.51 -18.61
N TYR A 125 -4.51 -17.22 -17.47
CA TYR A 125 -3.08 -17.44 -17.27
C TYR A 125 -2.74 -18.80 -16.64
N GLU A 126 -3.75 -19.64 -16.40
CA GLU A 126 -3.59 -21.02 -15.92
C GLU A 126 -2.67 -21.14 -14.69
N VAL A 127 -2.78 -20.19 -13.77
CA VAL A 127 -1.98 -20.18 -12.54
C VAL A 127 -2.63 -21.10 -11.50
N GLU A 128 -1.87 -22.01 -10.93
CA GLU A 128 -2.32 -22.82 -9.80
C GLU A 128 -2.57 -21.93 -8.57
N LYS A 129 -3.68 -22.18 -7.90
CA LYS A 129 -4.07 -21.43 -6.72
C LYS A 129 -3.87 -22.23 -5.44
#